data_e148fae56120be6c2c5bed514b9eeaef
#
_entry.id   e148fae56120be6c2c5bed514b9eeaef
#
_cell.length_a   1.000
_cell.length_b   1.000
_cell.length_c   1.000
_cell.angle_alpha   90.00
_cell.angle_beta   90.00
_cell.angle_gamma   90.00
#
_symmetry.space_group_name_H-M   'P 1'
#
loop_
_entity.id
_entity.type
_entity.pdbx_description
1 polymer ?
#
loop_
_entity_poly.entity_id
_entity_poly.type
_entity_poly.pdbx_seq_one_letter_code
_entity_poly.pdbx_strand_id
1 'polypeptide(L)'
;MTTLLTNSIKPLKVDDTTNSNSIRKNGSVVTCASIDGLEEIKKLDVELAIWRRALPPQFQKWLENLNPSQLPNLRILVHPTELGCAINSRFNESGMPSGEMRDLLINDIKELVRTYARIAKTRLVDVRLERVNHDACWKFHRDFVRTRLLTTYHGPATEWVHPQHATLAMREQKDFKGPNEELARFDVAIFKGSSAGSGDGIVHRSPPIEGTGCSRLLLVLNEESFTSPAQSREIIENDPN
;
A
#
# COMPACT_ATOMS: atom_id res chain seq x y z
N MET A 1 -0.80 -35.67 40.05
CA MET A 1 -1.89 -35.40 39.09
C MET A 1 -1.99 -33.91 38.92
N THR A 2 -1.35 -33.38 37.89
CA THR A 2 -1.28 -31.97 37.59
C THR A 2 -2.09 -31.70 36.33
N THR A 3 -3.23 -31.09 36.48
CA THR A 3 -4.17 -30.80 35.39
C THR A 3 -3.68 -29.61 34.61
N LEU A 4 -3.31 -29.78 33.35
CA LEU A 4 -3.00 -28.70 32.42
C LEU A 4 -4.29 -28.06 31.93
N LEU A 5 -4.50 -26.81 32.28
CA LEU A 5 -5.55 -25.96 31.74
C LEU A 5 -5.13 -25.45 30.35
N THR A 6 -5.71 -26.00 29.32
CA THR A 6 -5.59 -25.46 27.96
C THR A 6 -6.54 -24.27 27.84
N ASN A 7 -5.95 -23.05 27.85
CA ASN A 7 -6.68 -21.83 27.48
C ASN A 7 -6.88 -21.80 25.96
N SER A 8 -8.08 -22.15 25.54
CA SER A 8 -8.54 -21.96 24.16
C SER A 8 -8.91 -20.50 23.98
N ILE A 9 -8.07 -19.75 23.25
CA ILE A 9 -8.37 -18.38 22.85
C ILE A 9 -9.44 -18.46 21.77
N LYS A 10 -10.67 -18.05 22.11
CA LYS A 10 -11.76 -17.87 21.16
C LYS A 10 -11.41 -16.68 20.23
N PRO A 11 -11.62 -16.80 18.92
CA PRO A 11 -11.51 -15.65 18.04
C PRO A 11 -12.56 -14.61 18.44
N LEU A 12 -12.13 -13.35 18.54
CA LEU A 12 -13.00 -12.20 18.71
C LEU A 12 -14.04 -12.20 17.58
N LYS A 13 -15.30 -12.38 17.96
CA LYS A 13 -16.42 -12.11 17.06
C LYS A 13 -16.42 -10.61 16.80
N VAL A 14 -16.07 -10.25 15.56
CA VAL A 14 -16.43 -8.94 14.99
C VAL A 14 -17.96 -8.97 14.86
N ASP A 15 -18.65 -8.03 15.46
CA ASP A 15 -20.09 -7.87 15.33
C ASP A 15 -20.45 -7.66 13.86
N ASP A 16 -21.07 -8.66 13.30
CA ASP A 16 -21.53 -8.77 11.91
C ASP A 16 -22.91 -8.08 11.79
N THR A 17 -22.92 -6.75 11.96
CA THR A 17 -24.11 -5.94 11.68
C THR A 17 -23.71 -4.63 11.02
N THR A 18 -23.28 -4.72 9.78
CA THR A 18 -23.64 -3.85 8.65
C THR A 18 -22.97 -4.40 7.39
N ASN A 19 -23.61 -5.41 6.83
CA ASN A 19 -23.30 -5.86 5.48
C ASN A 19 -23.82 -4.78 4.52
N SER A 20 -22.98 -3.81 4.19
CA SER A 20 -23.14 -3.04 2.98
C SER A 20 -21.77 -2.91 2.31
N ASN A 21 -21.54 -3.70 1.29
CA ASN A 21 -20.57 -3.45 0.23
C ASN A 21 -20.97 -2.13 -0.46
N SER A 22 -20.90 -1.02 0.27
CA SER A 22 -21.27 0.27 -0.29
C SER A 22 -20.15 0.75 -1.19
N ILE A 23 -20.31 0.50 -2.47
CA ILE A 23 -19.47 1.09 -3.52
C ILE A 23 -20.09 2.45 -3.87
N ARG A 24 -19.31 3.51 -3.68
CA ARG A 24 -19.68 4.87 -4.09
C ARG A 24 -18.81 5.26 -5.29
N LYS A 25 -19.43 5.70 -6.38
CA LYS A 25 -18.75 6.14 -7.60
C LYS A 25 -18.95 7.63 -7.79
N ASN A 26 -17.85 8.33 -8.10
CA ASN A 26 -17.83 9.72 -8.49
C ASN A 26 -16.97 9.86 -9.76
N GLY A 27 -17.61 9.99 -10.92
CA GLY A 27 -16.91 9.93 -12.20
C GLY A 27 -16.18 8.60 -12.40
N SER A 28 -14.87 8.65 -12.61
CA SER A 28 -13.99 7.47 -12.75
C SER A 28 -13.35 7.03 -11.42
N VAL A 29 -13.78 7.59 -10.28
CA VAL A 29 -13.28 7.26 -8.95
C VAL A 29 -14.32 6.47 -8.18
N VAL A 30 -13.89 5.36 -7.58
CA VAL A 30 -14.73 4.49 -6.76
C VAL A 30 -14.16 4.41 -5.35
N THR A 31 -15.04 4.58 -4.35
CA THR A 31 -14.71 4.33 -2.95
C THR A 31 -15.46 3.10 -2.47
N CYS A 32 -14.78 2.17 -1.82
CA CYS A 32 -15.33 0.92 -1.32
C CYS A 32 -15.01 0.69 0.17
N ALA A 33 -15.82 -0.12 0.82
CA ALA A 33 -15.70 -0.44 2.24
C ALA A 33 -14.96 -1.77 2.51
N SER A 34 -14.62 -2.52 1.47
CA SER A 34 -13.90 -3.79 1.59
C SER A 34 -12.78 -3.91 0.57
N ILE A 35 -11.82 -4.79 0.86
CA ILE A 35 -10.70 -5.08 -0.03
C ILE A 35 -11.17 -5.61 -1.40
N ASP A 36 -12.26 -6.36 -1.44
CA ASP A 36 -12.80 -6.90 -2.68
C ASP A 36 -13.35 -5.81 -3.61
N GLY A 37 -13.77 -4.67 -3.06
CA GLY A 37 -14.19 -3.51 -3.83
C GLY A 37 -13.06 -2.90 -4.68
N LEU A 38 -11.80 -3.19 -4.39
CA LEU A 38 -10.67 -2.77 -5.23
C LEU A 38 -10.72 -3.41 -6.63
N GLU A 39 -11.48 -4.49 -6.81
CA GLU A 39 -11.70 -5.11 -8.13
C GLU A 39 -12.44 -4.20 -9.13
N GLU A 40 -13.12 -3.17 -8.63
CA GLU A 40 -13.77 -2.17 -9.50
C GLU A 40 -12.78 -1.51 -10.48
N ILE A 41 -11.49 -1.49 -10.13
CA ILE A 41 -10.44 -0.98 -11.03
C ILE A 41 -10.38 -1.70 -12.38
N LYS A 42 -10.89 -2.94 -12.46
CA LYS A 42 -10.94 -3.73 -13.71
C LYS A 42 -11.95 -3.16 -14.73
N LYS A 43 -12.92 -2.34 -14.28
CA LYS A 43 -13.88 -1.69 -15.17
C LYS A 43 -13.19 -0.61 -15.99
N LEU A 44 -13.54 -0.49 -17.27
CA LEU A 44 -12.87 0.45 -18.17
C LEU A 44 -13.01 1.91 -17.74
N ASP A 45 -14.16 2.26 -17.17
CA ASP A 45 -14.55 3.59 -16.74
C ASP A 45 -14.10 3.94 -15.31
N VAL A 46 -13.33 3.08 -14.64
CA VAL A 46 -12.73 3.31 -13.31
C VAL A 46 -11.24 3.50 -13.46
N GLU A 47 -10.73 4.64 -13.03
CA GLU A 47 -9.30 4.97 -13.03
C GLU A 47 -8.67 4.90 -11.64
N LEU A 48 -9.49 5.01 -10.57
CA LEU A 48 -9.04 4.93 -9.18
C LEU A 48 -10.10 4.20 -8.34
N ALA A 49 -9.68 3.18 -7.61
CA ALA A 49 -10.49 2.55 -6.57
C ALA A 49 -9.78 2.72 -5.21
N ILE A 50 -10.53 3.20 -4.21
CA ILE A 50 -10.03 3.50 -2.86
C ILE A 50 -10.80 2.65 -1.86
N TRP A 51 -10.10 1.76 -1.17
CA TRP A 51 -10.65 1.08 -0.01
C TRP A 51 -10.40 1.92 1.23
N ARG A 52 -11.47 2.50 1.78
CA ARG A 52 -11.46 3.23 3.04
C ARG A 52 -11.45 2.24 4.20
N ARG A 53 -10.40 2.27 5.01
CA ARG A 53 -10.26 1.36 6.14
C ARG A 53 -9.64 2.04 7.35
N ALA A 54 -9.90 1.47 8.53
CA ALA A 54 -9.22 1.82 9.76
C ALA A 54 -8.47 0.59 10.27
N LEU A 55 -7.22 0.75 10.68
CA LEU A 55 -6.45 -0.27 11.39
C LEU A 55 -6.62 -0.09 12.91
N PRO A 56 -6.36 -1.14 13.73
CA PRO A 56 -6.52 -1.04 15.17
C PRO A 56 -5.77 0.16 15.77
N PRO A 57 -6.36 0.93 16.70
CA PRO A 57 -5.73 2.12 17.29
C PRO A 57 -4.36 1.84 17.92
N GLN A 58 -4.19 0.68 18.57
CA GLN A 58 -2.91 0.27 19.14
C GLN A 58 -1.83 0.06 18.07
N PHE A 59 -2.20 -0.44 16.88
CA PHE A 59 -1.29 -0.59 15.76
C PHE A 59 -0.88 0.77 15.18
N GLN A 60 -1.83 1.69 15.04
CA GLN A 60 -1.55 3.05 14.59
C GLN A 60 -0.58 3.76 15.55
N LYS A 61 -0.85 3.68 16.86
CA LYS A 61 0.02 4.26 17.89
C LYS A 61 1.41 3.63 17.91
N TRP A 62 1.51 2.33 17.68
CA TRP A 62 2.80 1.64 17.59
C TRP A 62 3.62 2.17 16.43
N LEU A 63 3.03 2.31 15.23
CA LEU A 63 3.71 2.88 14.06
C LEU A 63 4.16 4.34 14.30
N GLU A 64 3.34 5.14 14.97
CA GLU A 64 3.65 6.53 15.30
C GLU A 64 4.82 6.66 16.28
N ASN A 65 5.00 5.68 17.16
CA ASN A 65 6.07 5.68 18.16
C ASN A 65 7.39 5.07 17.66
N LEU A 66 7.43 4.50 16.44
CA LEU A 66 8.68 4.02 15.88
C LEU A 66 9.62 5.18 15.55
N ASN A 67 10.90 5.01 15.92
CA ASN A 67 11.91 5.94 15.43
C ASN A 67 11.97 5.84 13.88
N PRO A 68 12.10 6.96 13.17
CA PRO A 68 12.23 6.93 11.71
C PRO A 68 13.30 5.96 11.19
N SER A 69 14.39 5.74 11.94
CA SER A 69 15.44 4.77 11.59
C SER A 69 14.95 3.30 11.63
N GLN A 70 13.92 3.00 12.43
CA GLN A 70 13.32 1.68 12.55
C GLN A 70 12.28 1.37 11.46
N LEU A 71 11.87 2.39 10.69
CA LEU A 71 11.00 2.18 9.55
C LEU A 71 11.79 1.46 8.45
N PRO A 72 11.28 0.33 7.94
CA PRO A 72 11.97 -0.46 6.93
C PRO A 72 12.04 0.28 5.58
N ASN A 73 13.06 -0.05 4.81
CA ASN A 73 13.19 0.39 3.43
C ASN A 73 13.61 -0.81 2.58
N LEU A 74 12.72 -1.25 1.67
CA LEU A 74 12.98 -2.42 0.84
C LEU A 74 12.33 -2.29 -0.54
N ARG A 75 12.95 -2.93 -1.52
CA ARG A 75 12.36 -3.21 -2.82
C ARG A 75 12.71 -4.63 -3.23
N ILE A 76 11.70 -5.45 -3.48
CA ILE A 76 11.85 -6.86 -3.86
C ILE A 76 10.85 -7.21 -4.96
N LEU A 77 11.26 -8.08 -5.87
CA LEU A 77 10.37 -8.76 -6.81
C LEU A 77 10.11 -10.16 -6.28
N VAL A 78 8.85 -10.50 -5.98
CA VAL A 78 8.53 -11.71 -5.23
C VAL A 78 7.22 -12.36 -5.69
N HIS A 79 7.16 -13.69 -5.60
CA HIS A 79 5.89 -14.39 -5.66
C HIS A 79 5.11 -14.17 -4.34
N PRO A 80 3.78 -13.93 -4.38
CA PRO A 80 3.00 -13.60 -3.17
C PRO A 80 3.12 -14.60 -2.01
N THR A 81 3.41 -15.88 -2.30
CA THR A 81 3.58 -16.92 -1.27
C THR A 81 4.93 -16.86 -0.56
N GLU A 82 5.95 -16.25 -1.19
CA GLU A 82 7.34 -16.20 -0.69
C GLU A 82 7.62 -14.88 0.09
N LEU A 83 6.68 -13.95 0.08
CA LEU A 83 6.86 -12.60 0.64
C LEU A 83 7.26 -12.59 2.12
N GLY A 84 6.71 -13.52 2.92
CA GLY A 84 6.92 -13.50 4.38
C GLY A 84 8.38 -13.64 4.78
N CYS A 85 9.12 -14.55 4.18
CA CYS A 85 10.55 -14.74 4.45
C CYS A 85 11.36 -13.53 4.00
N ALA A 86 11.09 -13.03 2.78
CA ALA A 86 11.81 -11.88 2.22
C ALA A 86 11.67 -10.59 3.05
N ILE A 87 10.49 -10.34 3.65
CA ILE A 87 10.25 -9.15 4.47
C ILE A 87 10.89 -9.25 5.84
N ASN A 88 10.85 -10.43 6.50
CA ASN A 88 11.33 -10.56 7.87
C ASN A 88 12.79 -10.17 8.04
N SER A 89 13.67 -10.57 7.11
CA SER A 89 15.08 -10.18 7.13
C SER A 89 15.22 -8.66 7.11
N ARG A 90 14.53 -7.99 6.21
CA ARG A 90 14.60 -6.52 6.05
C ARG A 90 14.07 -5.75 7.26
N PHE A 91 13.05 -6.30 7.93
CA PHE A 91 12.52 -5.70 9.15
C PHE A 91 13.50 -5.86 10.33
N ASN A 92 14.21 -6.98 10.40
CA ASN A 92 15.29 -7.16 11.37
C ASN A 92 16.45 -6.18 11.11
N GLU A 93 16.87 -6.04 9.86
CA GLU A 93 17.94 -5.11 9.46
C GLU A 93 17.63 -3.64 9.80
N SER A 94 16.37 -3.22 9.72
CA SER A 94 15.96 -1.87 10.13
C SER A 94 15.88 -1.67 11.64
N GLY A 95 15.99 -2.74 12.43
CA GLY A 95 15.78 -2.68 13.88
C GLY A 95 14.32 -2.45 14.29
N MET A 96 13.36 -2.76 13.39
CA MET A 96 11.93 -2.71 13.75
C MET A 96 11.65 -3.73 14.85
N PRO A 97 11.03 -3.32 15.98
CA PRO A 97 10.73 -4.23 17.08
C PRO A 97 9.92 -5.43 16.64
N SER A 98 10.31 -6.62 17.06
CA SER A 98 9.52 -7.84 16.85
C SER A 98 8.30 -7.87 17.77
N GLY A 99 7.30 -8.66 17.40
CA GLY A 99 6.08 -8.86 18.18
C GLY A 99 4.81 -8.66 17.36
N GLU A 100 3.66 -8.75 18.04
CA GLU A 100 2.34 -8.78 17.44
C GLU A 100 2.07 -7.63 16.43
N MET A 101 2.50 -6.42 16.76
CA MET A 101 2.26 -5.26 15.88
C MET A 101 3.05 -5.35 14.58
N ARG A 102 4.29 -5.86 14.64
CA ARG A 102 5.09 -6.14 13.43
C ARG A 102 4.47 -7.25 12.61
N ASP A 103 3.95 -8.29 13.25
CA ASP A 103 3.29 -9.40 12.57
C ASP A 103 2.00 -8.95 11.89
N LEU A 104 1.26 -8.02 12.51
CA LEU A 104 0.10 -7.36 11.88
C LEU A 104 0.51 -6.61 10.61
N LEU A 105 1.59 -5.83 10.65
CA LEU A 105 2.09 -5.12 9.46
C LEU A 105 2.47 -6.10 8.34
N ILE A 106 3.20 -7.16 8.67
CA ILE A 106 3.59 -8.19 7.71
C ILE A 106 2.38 -8.86 7.09
N ASN A 107 1.38 -9.23 7.90
CA ASN A 107 0.17 -9.89 7.43
C ASN A 107 -0.67 -8.96 6.55
N ASP A 108 -0.78 -7.69 6.90
CA ASP A 108 -1.45 -6.68 6.08
C ASP A 108 -0.77 -6.54 4.71
N ILE A 109 0.54 -6.40 4.67
CA ILE A 109 1.31 -6.33 3.41
C ILE A 109 1.10 -7.61 2.59
N LYS A 110 1.12 -8.81 3.22
CA LYS A 110 0.88 -10.09 2.53
C LYS A 110 -0.50 -10.16 1.89
N GLU A 111 -1.53 -9.66 2.58
CA GLU A 111 -2.89 -9.60 2.07
C GLU A 111 -2.99 -8.66 0.86
N LEU A 112 -2.42 -7.46 0.96
CA LEU A 112 -2.40 -6.49 -0.13
C LEU A 112 -1.64 -7.00 -1.35
N VAL A 113 -0.50 -7.67 -1.16
CA VAL A 113 0.27 -8.26 -2.27
C VAL A 113 -0.50 -9.38 -2.97
N ARG A 114 -1.18 -10.26 -2.23
CA ARG A 114 -2.04 -11.30 -2.82
C ARG A 114 -3.21 -10.69 -3.59
N THR A 115 -3.86 -9.71 -3.01
CA THR A 115 -4.99 -9.01 -3.64
C THR A 115 -4.55 -8.30 -4.91
N TYR A 116 -3.42 -7.58 -4.87
CA TYR A 116 -2.88 -6.92 -6.04
C TYR A 116 -2.52 -7.90 -7.15
N ALA A 117 -1.82 -8.99 -6.83
CA ALA A 117 -1.45 -10.03 -7.80
C ALA A 117 -2.68 -10.62 -8.50
N ARG A 118 -3.78 -10.83 -7.76
CA ARG A 118 -5.06 -11.31 -8.30
C ARG A 118 -5.74 -10.28 -9.21
N ILE A 119 -5.73 -9.01 -8.82
CA ILE A 119 -6.34 -7.92 -9.60
C ILE A 119 -5.56 -7.67 -10.89
N ALA A 120 -4.25 -7.51 -10.79
CA ALA A 120 -3.35 -7.24 -11.92
C ALA A 120 -3.09 -8.48 -12.79
N LYS A 121 -3.47 -9.67 -12.32
CA LYS A 121 -3.19 -10.97 -12.96
C LYS A 121 -1.70 -11.19 -13.20
N THR A 122 -0.88 -10.80 -12.26
CA THR A 122 0.57 -10.95 -12.32
C THR A 122 1.05 -12.09 -11.42
N ARG A 123 2.09 -12.80 -11.85
CA ARG A 123 2.72 -13.88 -11.07
C ARG A 123 3.69 -13.32 -10.04
N LEU A 124 4.41 -12.26 -10.38
CA LEU A 124 5.38 -11.59 -9.53
C LEU A 124 4.93 -10.17 -9.25
N VAL A 125 5.18 -9.70 -8.03
CA VAL A 125 4.87 -8.35 -7.60
C VAL A 125 6.17 -7.64 -7.23
N ASP A 126 6.41 -6.46 -7.81
CA ASP A 126 7.46 -5.53 -7.38
C ASP A 126 6.93 -4.79 -6.16
N VAL A 127 7.36 -5.24 -4.98
CA VAL A 127 6.96 -4.71 -3.68
C VAL A 127 8.00 -3.70 -3.23
N ARG A 128 7.55 -2.47 -2.99
CA ARG A 128 8.36 -1.40 -2.39
C ARG A 128 7.72 -0.98 -1.07
N LEU A 129 8.47 -1.06 0.00
CA LEU A 129 8.12 -0.45 1.26
C LEU A 129 9.18 0.62 1.54
N GLU A 130 8.81 1.86 1.29
CA GLU A 130 9.76 2.98 1.22
C GLU A 130 9.64 3.87 2.44
N ARG A 131 10.76 4.07 3.13
CA ARG A 131 10.91 5.16 4.09
C ARG A 131 11.37 6.41 3.35
N VAL A 132 10.52 7.42 3.32
CA VAL A 132 10.78 8.68 2.62
C VAL A 132 10.84 9.82 3.62
N ASN A 133 11.90 10.62 3.59
CA ASN A 133 12.12 11.80 4.45
C ASN A 133 12.54 13.05 3.65
N HIS A 134 12.30 13.05 2.36
CA HIS A 134 12.63 14.12 1.42
C HIS A 134 11.51 14.25 0.38
N ASP A 135 11.58 15.27 -0.45
CA ASP A 135 10.58 15.56 -1.47
C ASP A 135 10.68 14.64 -2.70
N ALA A 136 10.58 13.31 -2.47
CA ALA A 136 10.42 12.36 -3.57
C ALA A 136 9.02 12.48 -4.18
N CYS A 137 8.93 12.50 -5.52
CA CYS A 137 7.65 12.50 -6.27
C CYS A 137 6.67 13.61 -5.85
N TRP A 138 7.15 14.78 -5.40
CA TRP A 138 6.31 15.89 -4.95
C TRP A 138 5.57 16.62 -6.07
N LYS A 139 6.03 16.46 -7.33
CA LYS A 139 5.36 17.02 -8.50
C LYS A 139 4.15 16.18 -8.87
N PHE A 140 3.06 16.82 -9.27
CA PHE A 140 1.94 16.13 -9.88
C PHE A 140 2.40 15.41 -11.14
N HIS A 141 2.13 14.10 -11.20
CA HIS A 141 2.56 13.24 -12.31
C HIS A 141 1.56 12.09 -12.54
N ARG A 142 1.73 11.40 -13.64
CA ARG A 142 1.12 10.11 -13.93
C ARG A 142 2.21 9.06 -13.96
N ASP A 143 1.92 7.91 -13.40
CA ASP A 143 2.83 6.77 -13.48
C ASP A 143 2.74 6.08 -14.84
N PHE A 144 3.88 5.69 -15.36
CA PHE A 144 3.96 4.86 -16.57
C PHE A 144 3.88 3.38 -16.19
N VAL A 145 2.73 2.96 -15.67
CA VAL A 145 2.39 1.57 -15.29
C VAL A 145 0.98 1.24 -15.80
N ARG A 146 0.62 -0.05 -15.85
CA ARG A 146 -0.77 -0.43 -16.09
C ARG A 146 -1.63 -0.14 -14.88
N THR A 147 -1.22 -0.69 -13.75
CA THR A 147 -1.86 -0.46 -12.45
C THR A 147 -0.81 -0.32 -11.36
N ARG A 148 -1.17 0.41 -10.30
CA ARG A 148 -0.38 0.53 -9.08
C ARG A 148 -1.30 0.49 -7.88
N LEU A 149 -0.92 -0.29 -6.86
CA LEU A 149 -1.54 -0.20 -5.54
C LEU A 149 -0.60 0.52 -4.59
N LEU A 150 -1.16 1.40 -3.75
CA LEU A 150 -0.40 2.04 -2.68
C LEU A 150 -1.22 2.21 -1.40
N THR A 151 -0.51 2.28 -0.27
CA THR A 151 -1.05 2.68 1.04
C THR A 151 0.05 3.33 1.88
N THR A 152 -0.29 4.35 2.66
CA THR A 152 0.65 5.02 3.58
C THR A 152 0.42 4.53 5.00
N TYR A 153 1.42 3.89 5.59
CA TYR A 153 1.37 3.41 6.97
C TYR A 153 1.77 4.47 8.00
N HIS A 154 2.68 5.37 7.63
CA HIS A 154 3.17 6.43 8.52
C HIS A 154 3.37 7.73 7.75
N GLY A 155 3.14 8.86 8.42
CA GLY A 155 3.28 10.20 7.84
C GLY A 155 2.13 10.64 6.93
N PRO A 156 2.29 11.74 6.20
CA PRO A 156 1.29 12.28 5.28
C PRO A 156 1.01 11.33 4.12
N ALA A 157 -0.24 11.23 3.69
CA ALA A 157 -0.65 10.31 2.64
C ALA A 157 -0.48 10.92 1.22
N THR A 158 -0.78 10.12 0.21
CA THR A 158 -0.65 10.53 -1.19
C THR A 158 -1.81 11.47 -1.57
N GLU A 159 -1.48 12.55 -2.25
CA GLU A 159 -2.43 13.50 -2.82
C GLU A 159 -2.74 13.14 -4.28
N TRP A 160 -3.97 13.37 -4.70
CA TRP A 160 -4.41 13.10 -6.05
C TRP A 160 -5.46 14.13 -6.49
N VAL A 161 -5.67 14.28 -7.79
CA VAL A 161 -6.68 15.18 -8.35
C VAL A 161 -7.64 14.45 -9.25
N HIS A 162 -8.90 14.89 -9.25
CA HIS A 162 -9.87 14.36 -10.19
C HIS A 162 -9.44 14.56 -11.64
N PRO A 163 -9.74 13.63 -12.57
CA PRO A 163 -9.32 13.70 -13.96
C PRO A 163 -9.63 15.03 -14.65
N GLN A 164 -10.75 15.66 -14.31
CA GLN A 164 -11.12 16.98 -14.83
C GLN A 164 -10.13 18.11 -14.50
N HIS A 165 -9.33 17.96 -13.45
CA HIS A 165 -8.31 18.93 -13.02
C HIS A 165 -6.89 18.49 -13.36
N ALA A 166 -6.72 17.28 -13.90
CA ALA A 166 -5.42 16.64 -14.12
C ALA A 166 -4.48 17.50 -14.99
N THR A 167 -4.96 18.00 -16.13
CA THR A 167 -4.17 18.82 -17.05
C THR A 167 -3.71 20.12 -16.38
N LEU A 168 -4.56 20.75 -15.59
CA LEU A 168 -4.24 21.98 -14.88
C LEU A 168 -3.20 21.73 -13.79
N ALA A 169 -3.40 20.70 -12.97
CA ALA A 169 -2.45 20.32 -11.90
C ALA A 169 -1.06 19.97 -12.46
N MET A 170 -1.01 19.20 -13.56
CA MET A 170 0.24 18.84 -14.25
C MET A 170 0.99 20.08 -14.78
N ARG A 171 0.27 21.08 -15.26
CA ARG A 171 0.86 22.32 -15.79
C ARG A 171 1.34 23.25 -14.69
N GLU A 172 0.53 23.43 -13.65
CA GLU A 172 0.77 24.44 -12.60
C GLU A 172 1.62 23.92 -11.45
N GLN A 173 1.63 22.61 -11.21
CA GLN A 173 2.48 21.97 -10.21
C GLN A 173 2.29 22.57 -8.80
N LYS A 174 3.32 23.19 -8.22
CA LYS A 174 3.28 23.84 -6.90
C LYS A 174 2.31 25.03 -6.83
N ASP A 175 2.01 25.65 -7.96
CA ASP A 175 1.12 26.80 -8.04
C ASP A 175 -0.35 26.42 -8.23
N PHE A 176 -0.64 25.12 -8.40
CA PHE A 176 -1.99 24.59 -8.50
C PHE A 176 -2.81 24.90 -7.25
N LYS A 177 -3.93 25.60 -7.44
CA LYS A 177 -4.88 26.01 -6.39
C LYS A 177 -6.26 25.36 -6.55
N GLY A 178 -6.38 24.44 -7.52
CA GLY A 178 -7.61 23.67 -7.71
C GLY A 178 -7.87 22.64 -6.62
N PRO A 179 -9.01 21.93 -6.69
CA PRO A 179 -9.33 20.87 -5.75
C PRO A 179 -8.27 19.76 -5.77
N ASN A 180 -7.71 19.50 -4.60
CA ASN A 180 -6.74 18.45 -4.34
C ASN A 180 -7.31 17.54 -3.26
N GLU A 181 -7.34 16.25 -3.55
CA GLU A 181 -7.82 15.21 -2.64
C GLU A 181 -6.62 14.52 -1.99
N GLU A 182 -6.78 14.07 -0.77
CA GLU A 182 -5.79 13.30 -0.03
C GLU A 182 -6.37 11.94 0.36
N LEU A 183 -5.58 10.88 0.21
CA LEU A 183 -5.90 9.60 0.83
C LEU A 183 -5.75 9.73 2.34
N ALA A 184 -6.62 9.11 3.11
CA ALA A 184 -6.36 8.97 4.53
C ALA A 184 -5.20 7.97 4.75
N ARG A 185 -4.50 8.09 5.89
CA ARG A 185 -3.56 7.06 6.32
C ARG A 185 -4.28 5.72 6.38
N PHE A 186 -3.63 4.67 5.93
CA PHE A 186 -4.13 3.29 5.82
C PHE A 186 -5.14 3.05 4.71
N ASP A 187 -5.72 4.07 4.07
CA ASP A 187 -6.47 3.84 2.85
C ASP A 187 -5.62 3.07 1.84
N VAL A 188 -6.24 2.15 1.14
CA VAL A 188 -5.60 1.43 0.05
C VAL A 188 -6.16 1.94 -1.26
N ALA A 189 -5.31 2.48 -2.09
CA ALA A 189 -5.67 2.95 -3.42
C ALA A 189 -5.05 2.06 -4.48
N ILE A 190 -5.86 1.64 -5.47
CA ILE A 190 -5.37 1.07 -6.71
C ILE A 190 -5.80 1.96 -7.85
N PHE A 191 -4.86 2.34 -8.71
CA PHE A 191 -5.15 3.22 -9.83
C PHE A 191 -4.50 2.74 -11.12
N LYS A 192 -5.07 3.16 -12.23
CA LYS A 192 -4.52 2.99 -13.57
C LYS A 192 -3.48 4.06 -13.83
N GLY A 193 -2.36 3.66 -14.40
CA GLY A 193 -1.36 4.55 -14.93
C GLY A 193 -1.55 4.80 -16.43
N SER A 194 -0.69 5.60 -17.02
CA SER A 194 -0.77 6.02 -18.43
C SER A 194 -0.58 4.88 -19.44
N SER A 195 -0.06 3.72 -19.02
CA SER A 195 0.07 2.54 -19.88
C SER A 195 -1.10 1.55 -19.78
N ALA A 196 -2.17 1.90 -19.05
CA ALA A 196 -3.34 1.05 -18.91
C ALA A 196 -4.20 0.90 -20.19
N GLY A 197 -4.09 1.85 -21.12
CA GLY A 197 -4.82 1.85 -22.38
C GLY A 197 -6.30 2.23 -22.29
N SER A 198 -6.78 2.63 -21.11
CA SER A 198 -8.19 2.99 -20.86
C SER A 198 -8.37 4.39 -20.27
N GLY A 199 -7.50 5.32 -20.63
CA GLY A 199 -7.46 6.69 -20.12
C GLY A 199 -6.02 7.16 -19.96
N ASP A 200 -5.86 8.38 -19.44
CA ASP A 200 -4.54 8.99 -19.22
C ASP A 200 -3.88 8.55 -17.90
N GLY A 201 -4.62 7.91 -17.02
CA GLY A 201 -4.19 7.56 -15.68
C GLY A 201 -4.38 8.71 -14.66
N ILE A 202 -4.41 8.36 -13.39
CA ILE A 202 -4.60 9.29 -12.27
C ILE A 202 -3.37 10.17 -12.07
N VAL A 203 -3.61 11.48 -11.97
CA VAL A 203 -2.60 12.46 -11.55
C VAL A 203 -2.54 12.50 -10.03
N HIS A 204 -1.36 12.28 -9.50
CA HIS A 204 -1.12 12.24 -8.05
C HIS A 204 0.29 12.75 -7.73
N ARG A 205 0.56 12.92 -6.43
CA ARG A 205 1.90 13.26 -5.93
C ARG A 205 2.10 12.79 -4.50
N SER A 206 3.33 12.72 -4.07
CA SER A 206 3.67 12.75 -2.65
C SER A 206 3.55 14.16 -2.11
N PRO A 207 3.00 14.39 -0.91
CA PRO A 207 3.06 15.69 -0.27
C PRO A 207 4.51 16.08 -0.04
N PRO A 208 4.90 17.36 -0.21
CA PRO A 208 6.24 17.84 0.12
C PRO A 208 6.46 17.76 1.62
N ILE A 209 7.55 17.13 2.05
CA ILE A 209 7.89 16.91 3.46
C ILE A 209 9.32 17.37 3.82
N GLU A 210 10.12 17.78 2.85
CA GLU A 210 11.48 18.25 3.10
C GLU A 210 11.49 19.43 4.05
N GLY A 211 12.37 19.41 5.05
CA GLY A 211 12.45 20.47 6.06
C GLY A 211 11.35 20.46 7.14
N THR A 212 10.35 19.56 7.05
CA THR A 212 9.26 19.48 8.04
C THR A 212 9.59 18.59 9.25
N GLY A 213 10.66 17.80 9.18
CA GLY A 213 10.96 16.75 10.16
C GLY A 213 10.08 15.50 10.03
N CYS A 214 9.14 15.48 9.08
CA CYS A 214 8.28 14.32 8.83
C CYS A 214 9.03 13.24 8.05
N SER A 215 8.61 11.99 8.28
CA SER A 215 8.95 10.85 7.43
C SER A 215 7.68 10.09 7.05
N ARG A 216 7.75 9.36 5.95
CA ARG A 216 6.65 8.54 5.47
C ARG A 216 7.08 7.08 5.40
N LEU A 217 6.15 6.16 5.63
CA LEU A 217 6.29 4.75 5.28
C LEU A 217 5.20 4.43 4.26
N LEU A 218 5.61 4.22 3.02
CA LEU A 218 4.73 4.02 1.87
C LEU A 218 4.94 2.62 1.30
N LEU A 219 3.87 1.84 1.20
CA LEU A 219 3.84 0.62 0.41
C LEU A 219 3.40 0.94 -1.01
N VAL A 220 4.16 0.47 -1.99
CA VAL A 220 3.84 0.55 -3.42
C VAL A 220 3.98 -0.82 -4.05
N LEU A 221 2.95 -1.26 -4.75
CA LEU A 221 2.93 -2.53 -5.47
C LEU A 221 2.76 -2.28 -6.96
N ASN A 222 3.62 -2.90 -7.77
CA ASN A 222 3.55 -2.87 -9.22
C ASN A 222 3.63 -4.28 -9.82
N GLU A 223 3.23 -4.40 -11.06
CA GLU A 223 3.58 -5.56 -11.87
C GLU A 223 5.11 -5.59 -12.11
N GLU A 224 5.65 -6.77 -12.40
CA GLU A 224 7.03 -6.91 -12.86
C GLU A 224 7.29 -6.04 -14.09
N SER A 225 8.44 -5.39 -14.12
CA SER A 225 8.89 -4.56 -15.23
C SER A 225 10.39 -4.70 -15.44
N PHE A 226 10.91 -4.11 -16.52
CA PHE A 226 12.35 -4.10 -16.79
C PHE A 226 13.20 -3.38 -15.74
N THR A 227 12.57 -2.54 -14.89
CA THR A 227 13.23 -1.86 -13.75
C THR A 227 13.09 -2.60 -12.43
N SER A 228 12.35 -3.71 -12.40
CA SER A 228 12.19 -4.51 -11.18
C SER A 228 13.52 -5.18 -10.81
N PRO A 229 13.81 -5.36 -9.51
CA PRO A 229 15.00 -6.11 -9.08
C PRO A 229 14.93 -7.58 -9.52
N ALA A 230 16.03 -8.30 -9.39
CA ALA A 230 16.00 -9.75 -9.58
C ALA A 230 15.00 -10.40 -8.60
N GLN A 231 14.33 -11.47 -9.05
CA GLN A 231 13.35 -12.17 -8.20
C GLN A 231 14.03 -12.65 -6.91
N SER A 232 13.43 -12.29 -5.78
CA SER A 232 13.80 -12.84 -4.48
C SER A 232 13.35 -14.31 -4.44
N ARG A 233 14.29 -15.23 -4.30
CA ARG A 233 14.02 -16.66 -4.10
C ARG A 233 14.34 -17.01 -2.65
N GLU A 234 13.60 -17.93 -2.06
CA GLU A 234 14.04 -18.57 -0.82
C GLU A 234 15.40 -19.23 -1.07
N ILE A 235 16.40 -18.85 -0.29
CA ILE A 235 17.59 -19.68 -0.15
C ILE A 235 17.10 -20.88 0.68
N ILE A 236 16.76 -21.97 0.01
CA ILE A 236 16.65 -23.26 0.69
C ILE A 236 18.09 -23.57 1.08
N GLU A 237 18.47 -23.26 2.31
CA GLU A 237 19.66 -23.85 2.90
C GLU A 237 19.41 -25.36 2.89
N ASN A 238 19.96 -26.03 1.89
CA ASN A 238 20.13 -27.47 1.93
C ASN A 238 21.13 -27.69 3.07
N ASP A 239 20.61 -28.13 4.22
CA ASP A 239 21.40 -28.69 5.30
C ASP A 239 22.19 -29.88 4.71
N PRO A 240 23.52 -29.79 4.61
CA PRO A 240 24.29 -30.94 4.19
C PRO A 240 24.37 -31.90 5.37
N ASN A 241 23.67 -33.05 5.26
CA ASN A 241 23.92 -34.21 6.09
C ASN A 241 25.41 -34.58 6.15
#